data_2a226269e9cb230746fb766f5ca426a7
#
_entry.id   2a226269e9cb230746fb766f5ca426a7
#
_cell.length_a   1.000
_cell.length_b   1.000
_cell.length_c   1.000
_cell.angle_alpha   90.00
_cell.angle_beta   90.00
_cell.angle_gamma   90.00
#
_symmetry.space_group_name_H-M   'P 1'
#
loop_
_entity.id
_entity.type
_entity.pdbx_description
1 polymer ?
#
loop_
_entity_poly.entity_id
_entity_poly.type
_entity_poly.pdbx_seq_one_letter_code
_entity_poly.pdbx_strand_id
1 'polypeptide(L)'
;YGMTLLPDHPGIKLAEILAVSNIGLNKFSVYMGCREQEIVELLNGSVSLTKAMALRLSHVVGGSWSKWMLIQEQFELQLAQREIKELMILTNIGDEVVGL
;
A
#
# COMPACT_ATOMS: atom_id res chain seq x y z
N TYR A 1 -7.39 -14.67 -7.95
CA TYR A 1 -7.14 -14.07 -7.63
C TYR A 1 -6.54 -13.22 -8.08
N GLY A 2 -6.23 -12.99 -8.06
CA GLY A 2 -5.81 -12.12 -8.29
C GLY A 2 -5.70 -11.25 -9.24
N MET A 3 -6.05 -11.31 -9.65
CA MET A 3 -5.93 -10.60 -10.31
C MET A 3 -6.01 -9.42 -10.39
N THR A 4 -6.39 -9.16 -10.29
CA THR A 4 -6.69 -7.90 -10.25
C THR A 4 -5.99 -7.11 -9.33
N LEU A 5 -5.26 -7.67 -8.55
CA LEU A 5 -4.66 -7.02 -7.49
C LEU A 5 -3.57 -6.14 -7.93
N LEU A 6 -3.39 -5.04 -7.26
CA LEU A 6 -2.22 -4.20 -7.37
C LEU A 6 -1.28 -4.69 -6.28
N PRO A 7 -0.25 -5.43 -6.66
CA PRO A 7 0.54 -6.15 -5.67
C PRO A 7 1.45 -5.31 -4.82
N ASP A 8 1.53 -4.03 -5.10
CA ASP A 8 2.52 -3.20 -4.43
C ASP A 8 2.00 -2.35 -3.29
N HIS A 9 0.80 -2.65 -2.80
CA HIS A 9 0.31 -1.93 -1.62
C HIS A 9 1.18 -2.30 -0.41
N PRO A 10 1.56 -1.30 0.41
CA PRO A 10 2.42 -1.58 1.56
C PRO A 10 1.87 -2.65 2.50
N GLY A 11 0.55 -2.80 2.57
CA GLY A 11 -0.08 -3.81 3.41
C GLY A 11 0.32 -5.22 3.03
N ILE A 12 0.55 -5.47 1.74
CA ILE A 12 0.98 -6.79 1.28
C ILE A 12 2.38 -7.09 1.80
N LYS A 13 3.28 -6.12 1.68
CA LYS A 13 4.63 -6.28 2.20
C LYS A 13 4.63 -6.51 3.69
N LEU A 14 3.80 -5.75 4.40
CA LEU A 14 3.70 -5.90 5.84
C LEU A 14 3.16 -7.27 6.22
N ALA A 15 2.17 -7.76 5.48
CA ALA A 15 1.60 -9.09 5.76
C ALA A 15 2.68 -10.17 5.63
N GLU A 16 3.54 -10.05 4.62
CA GLU A 16 4.63 -11.00 4.44
C GLU A 16 5.59 -10.98 5.61
N ILE A 17 5.93 -9.78 6.07
CA ILE A 17 6.85 -9.63 7.20
C ILE A 17 6.27 -10.23 8.46
N LEU A 18 5.00 -9.98 8.72
CA LEU A 18 4.35 -10.51 9.92
C LEU A 18 4.26 -12.03 9.88
N ALA A 19 4.00 -12.59 8.70
CA ALA A 19 3.92 -14.04 8.55
C ALA A 19 5.27 -14.68 8.83
N VAL A 20 6.34 -14.12 8.30
CA VAL A 20 7.68 -14.65 8.51
C VAL A 20 8.12 -14.49 9.96
N SER A 21 7.79 -13.36 10.57
CA SER A 21 8.20 -13.07 11.95
C SER A 21 7.35 -13.81 12.96
N ASN A 22 6.21 -14.34 12.55
CA ASN A 22 5.30 -15.08 13.43
C ASN A 22 4.84 -14.21 14.60
N ILE A 23 4.57 -12.95 14.32
CA ILE A 23 4.09 -12.00 15.33
C ILE A 23 2.58 -11.85 15.19
N GLY A 24 1.86 -11.99 16.31
CA GLY A 24 0.43 -11.81 16.29
C GLY A 24 0.04 -10.35 16.15
N LEU A 25 -1.18 -10.14 15.65
CA LEU A 25 -1.68 -8.80 15.39
C LEU A 25 -1.75 -7.95 16.65
N ASN A 26 -2.19 -8.54 17.75
CA ASN A 26 -2.27 -7.83 19.01
C ASN A 26 -0.90 -7.30 19.43
N LYS A 27 0.09 -8.17 19.41
CA LYS A 27 1.44 -7.81 19.85
C LYS A 27 2.03 -6.75 18.92
N PHE A 28 1.78 -6.90 17.62
CA PHE A 28 2.30 -5.94 16.66
C PHE A 28 1.67 -4.56 16.86
N SER A 29 0.37 -4.52 17.15
CA SER A 29 -0.28 -3.22 17.38
C SER A 29 0.28 -2.52 18.59
N VAL A 30 0.66 -3.28 19.63
CA VAL A 30 1.31 -2.71 20.80
C VAL A 30 2.67 -2.11 20.41
N TYR A 31 3.45 -2.85 19.65
CA TYR A 31 4.76 -2.35 19.21
C TYR A 31 4.61 -1.09 18.38
N MET A 32 3.58 -1.03 17.55
CA MET A 32 3.36 0.12 16.67
C MET A 32 2.74 1.31 17.40
N GLY A 33 2.20 1.07 18.59
CA GLY A 33 1.52 2.14 19.31
C GLY A 33 0.21 2.56 18.68
N CYS A 34 -0.49 1.63 18.06
CA CYS A 34 -1.76 1.93 17.42
C CYS A 34 -2.76 0.82 17.69
N ARG A 35 -4.00 1.01 17.23
CA ARG A 35 -5.04 0.02 17.47
C ARG A 35 -4.94 -1.10 16.44
N GLU A 36 -5.40 -2.30 16.84
CA GLU A 36 -5.42 -3.43 15.90
C GLU A 36 -6.20 -3.13 14.64
N GLN A 37 -7.29 -2.38 14.78
CA GLN A 37 -8.10 -2.03 13.62
C GLN A 37 -7.30 -1.25 12.59
N GLU A 38 -6.43 -0.37 13.04
CA GLU A 38 -5.59 0.39 12.12
C GLU A 38 -4.64 -0.52 11.34
N ILE A 39 -4.11 -1.55 12.00
CA ILE A 39 -3.25 -2.52 11.35
C ILE A 39 -4.05 -3.34 10.35
N VAL A 40 -5.24 -3.79 10.74
CA VAL A 40 -6.09 -4.57 9.85
C VAL A 40 -6.41 -3.79 8.59
N GLU A 41 -6.76 -2.52 8.73
CA GLU A 41 -7.09 -1.69 7.58
C GLU A 41 -5.90 -1.51 6.65
N LEU A 42 -4.71 -1.38 7.22
CA LEU A 42 -3.51 -1.26 6.40
C LEU A 42 -3.24 -2.58 5.67
N LEU A 43 -3.35 -3.70 6.37
CA LEU A 43 -3.12 -5.02 5.76
C LEU A 43 -4.10 -5.31 4.63
N ASN A 44 -5.33 -4.84 4.78
CA ASN A 44 -6.36 -5.05 3.76
C ASN A 44 -6.23 -4.10 2.58
N GLY A 45 -5.35 -3.10 2.67
CA GLY A 45 -5.24 -2.10 1.64
C GLY A 45 -6.36 -1.08 1.65
N SER A 46 -7.12 -1.02 2.76
CA SER A 46 -8.25 -0.10 2.87
C SER A 46 -7.82 1.33 3.12
N VAL A 47 -6.62 1.54 3.61
CA VAL A 47 -6.12 2.87 3.92
C VAL A 47 -4.73 3.03 3.33
N SER A 48 -4.35 4.28 3.10
CA SER A 48 -3.01 4.60 2.64
C SER A 48 -2.04 4.61 3.82
N LEU A 49 -0.79 4.29 3.52
CA LEU A 49 0.27 4.38 4.50
C LEU A 49 0.65 5.84 4.67
N THR A 50 0.56 6.36 5.87
CA THR A 50 0.95 7.73 6.15
C THR A 50 2.43 7.79 6.54
N LYS A 51 2.99 8.99 6.50
CA LYS A 51 4.38 9.17 6.91
C LYS A 51 4.60 8.76 8.35
N ALA A 52 3.66 9.09 9.22
CA ALA A 52 3.77 8.72 10.63
C ALA A 52 3.81 7.21 10.80
N MET A 53 2.95 6.51 10.08
CA MET A 53 2.92 5.06 10.15
C MET A 53 4.18 4.46 9.54
N ALA A 54 4.67 5.03 8.43
CA ALA A 54 5.89 4.56 7.80
C ALA A 54 7.09 4.69 8.75
N LEU A 55 7.14 5.79 9.49
CA LEU A 55 8.21 5.99 10.46
C LEU A 55 8.15 4.94 11.56
N ARG A 56 6.94 4.65 12.06
CA ARG A 56 6.77 3.61 13.07
C ARG A 56 7.19 2.25 12.54
N LEU A 57 6.81 1.93 11.31
CA LEU A 57 7.21 0.67 10.69
C LEU A 57 8.72 0.56 10.60
N SER A 58 9.40 1.63 10.25
CA SER A 58 10.85 1.58 10.14
C SER A 58 11.51 1.26 11.48
N HIS A 59 10.91 1.68 12.57
CA HIS A 59 11.44 1.37 13.91
C HIS A 59 11.10 -0.03 14.36
N VAL A 60 9.93 -0.54 13.98
CA VAL A 60 9.46 -1.83 14.49
C VAL A 60 9.92 -2.99 13.63
N VAL A 61 9.78 -2.87 12.32
CA VAL A 61 10.11 -3.99 11.42
C VAL A 61 11.35 -3.74 10.59
N GLY A 62 11.91 -2.54 10.64
CA GLY A 62 13.13 -2.23 9.91
C GLY A 62 12.86 -1.58 8.57
N GLY A 63 13.95 -1.33 7.84
CA GLY A 63 13.88 -0.58 6.62
C GLY A 63 13.84 0.91 6.93
N SER A 64 13.72 1.72 5.89
CA SER A 64 13.64 3.16 6.08
C SER A 64 12.20 3.60 5.82
N TRP A 65 11.80 4.68 6.49
CA TRP A 65 10.46 5.20 6.28
C TRP A 65 10.26 5.64 4.83
N SER A 66 11.32 6.10 4.19
CA SER A 66 11.21 6.54 2.80
C SER A 66 10.96 5.39 1.86
N LYS A 67 11.51 4.22 2.13
CA LYS A 67 11.23 3.05 1.31
C LYS A 67 9.78 2.61 1.47
N TRP A 68 9.26 2.66 2.69
CA TRP A 68 7.85 2.34 2.91
C TRP A 68 6.95 3.31 2.15
N MET A 69 7.29 4.61 2.18
CA MET A 69 6.50 5.60 1.46
C MET A 69 6.63 5.43 -0.05
N LEU A 70 7.80 5.00 -0.52
CA LEU A 70 7.97 4.74 -1.94
C LEU A 70 7.03 3.64 -2.42
N ILE A 71 6.86 2.60 -1.62
CA ILE A 71 5.93 1.52 -1.96
C ILE A 71 4.51 2.08 -2.08
N GLN A 72 4.11 2.94 -1.15
CA GLN A 72 2.80 3.57 -1.18
C GLN A 72 2.65 4.45 -2.43
N GLU A 73 3.67 5.22 -2.76
CA GLU A 73 3.62 6.10 -3.93
C GLU A 73 3.50 5.31 -5.22
N GLN A 74 4.23 4.22 -5.32
CA GLN A 74 4.16 3.38 -6.51
C GLN A 74 2.80 2.73 -6.65
N PHE A 75 2.22 2.32 -5.54
CA PHE A 75 0.87 1.77 -5.55
C PHE A 75 -0.13 2.81 -6.04
N GLU A 76 -0.03 4.03 -5.53
CA GLU A 76 -0.93 5.11 -5.93
C GLU A 76 -0.78 5.46 -7.40
N LEU A 77 0.46 5.42 -7.90
CA LEU A 77 0.71 5.68 -9.31
C LEU A 77 0.07 4.62 -10.18
N GLN A 78 0.22 3.37 -9.82
CA GLN A 78 -0.39 2.29 -10.58
C GLN A 78 -1.91 2.40 -10.60
N LEU A 79 -2.47 2.77 -9.47
CA LEU A 79 -3.90 2.95 -9.36
C LEU A 79 -4.39 4.09 -10.26
N ALA A 80 -3.67 5.20 -10.24
CA ALA A 80 -4.01 6.35 -11.06
C ALA A 80 -3.89 6.02 -12.55
N GLN A 81 -2.84 5.29 -12.91
CA GLN A 81 -2.65 4.89 -14.30
C GLN A 81 -3.76 3.97 -14.78
N ARG A 82 -4.22 3.08 -13.91
CA ARG A 82 -5.32 2.19 -14.24
C ARG A 82 -6.61 2.98 -14.45
N GLU A 83 -6.87 3.96 -13.58
CA GLU A 83 -8.07 4.78 -13.69
C GLU A 83 -8.08 5.58 -14.98
N ILE A 84 -6.94 6.14 -15.33
CA ILE A 84 -6.83 6.90 -16.58
C ILE A 84 -7.04 6.01 -17.79
N LYS A 85 -6.47 4.82 -17.75
CA LYS A 85 -6.62 3.86 -18.85
C LYS A 85 -8.08 3.47 -19.03
N GLU A 86 -8.78 3.20 -17.94
CA GLU A 86 -10.19 2.87 -18.00
C GLU A 86 -11.01 4.03 -18.55
N LEU A 87 -10.70 5.24 -18.14
CA LEU A 87 -11.39 6.42 -18.61
C LEU A 87 -11.20 6.59 -20.12
N MET A 88 -9.99 6.38 -20.61
CA MET A 88 -9.72 6.50 -22.03
C MET A 88 -10.47 5.45 -22.83
N ILE A 89 -10.58 4.24 -22.32
CA ILE A 89 -11.34 3.19 -22.98
C ILE A 89 -12.81 3.56 -23.04
N LEU A 90 -13.36 4.04 -21.93
CA LEU A 90 -14.78 4.38 -21.87
C LEU A 90 -15.15 5.57 -22.73
N THR A 91 -14.27 6.56 -22.80
CA THR A 91 -14.56 7.80 -23.52
C THR A 91 -14.08 7.76 -24.96
N ASN A 92 -13.23 6.81 -25.30
CA ASN A 92 -12.71 6.63 -26.65
C ASN A 92 -11.96 7.87 -27.17
N ILE A 93 -11.28 8.55 -26.28
CA ILE A 93 -10.52 9.74 -26.68
C ILE A 93 -9.02 9.57 -26.50
N GLY A 94 -8.58 8.34 -26.25
CA GLY A 94 -7.17 8.08 -26.00
C GLY A 94 -6.28 8.53 -27.13
N ASP A 95 -6.69 8.29 -28.35
CA ASP A 95 -5.88 8.64 -29.53
C ASP A 95 -5.82 10.15 -29.74
N GLU A 96 -6.82 10.87 -29.26
CA GLU A 96 -6.92 12.28 -29.52
C GLU A 96 -6.05 13.10 -28.59
N VAL A 97 -5.60 12.51 -27.50
CA VAL A 97 -4.76 13.23 -26.53
C VAL A 97 -3.33 12.76 -26.59
N VAL A 98 -2.99 11.97 -27.57
CA VAL A 98 -1.64 11.52 -27.76
C VAL A 98 -0.74 12.70 -28.06
N GLY A 99 0.40 12.72 -27.45
CA GLY A 99 1.34 13.79 -27.71
C GLY A 99 1.38 14.83 -26.63
N LEU A 100 0.53 14.70 -25.66
CA LEU A 100 0.62 15.57 -24.52
C LEU A 100 1.85 15.20 -23.66
#